data_911ad3ec7fce288dc6f39a54ba4ddf90
#
_entry.id   911ad3ec7fce288dc6f39a54ba4ddf90
#
_cell.length_a   1.000
_cell.length_b   1.000
_cell.length_c   1.000
_cell.angle_alpha   90.00
_cell.angle_beta   90.00
_cell.angle_gamma   90.00
#
_symmetry.space_group_name_H-M   'P 1'
#
loop_
_entity.id
_entity.type
_entity.pdbx_description
1 polymer ?
#
loop_
_entity_poly.entity_id
_entity_poly.type
_entity_poly.pdbx_seq_one_letter_code
_entity_poly.pdbx_strand_id
1 'polypeptide(L)'
;MAIQSEWFEKDYYSTLGVSSATDQKDITKAYRRLAREHHPDSSSGNEEKFKDITAAYDVIGDDKKRVEYDEARRLGPSSMSGYGSRGDGYNVNFNDFDDLGLFGNLFGRGRGPRGPVPIRGVDQETRLSLNFRDAIEGITTTVHLGLDADGNQLKAKVRIPTGVDDGQRIRLAGKGGAGRNGGPNGDLFVIAEVAPDQMFGRKGKNLTLDIPITFPEAALGAEIKVPTFDRATVTLKVPSGTKSGVTFRVKGRGVSTPKGLGDLLVTVEIVVPTKLTEMEVKAIEALAEVAEWAPRDFENGES
;
A
#
# COMPACT_ATOMS: atom_id res chain seq x y z
N MET A 1 16.21 30.59 -13.21
CA MET A 1 17.22 31.15 -14.13
C MET A 1 18.46 30.26 -14.29
N ALA A 2 18.83 29.40 -13.33
CA ALA A 2 20.04 28.56 -13.45
C ALA A 2 19.91 27.41 -14.47
N ILE A 3 18.72 26.87 -14.71
CA ILE A 3 18.53 25.67 -15.57
C ILE A 3 18.65 25.99 -17.05
N GLN A 4 18.28 27.16 -17.48
CA GLN A 4 18.39 27.56 -18.89
C GLN A 4 19.83 27.82 -19.34
N SER A 5 20.74 28.21 -18.45
CA SER A 5 22.16 28.35 -18.80
C SER A 5 22.82 26.99 -19.03
N GLU A 6 22.50 25.98 -18.23
CA GLU A 6 23.07 24.64 -18.35
C GLU A 6 22.70 23.94 -19.68
N TRP A 7 21.52 24.22 -20.24
CA TRP A 7 21.10 23.68 -21.52
C TRP A 7 21.93 24.16 -22.71
N PHE A 8 22.57 25.32 -22.57
CA PHE A 8 23.47 25.87 -23.57
C PHE A 8 24.92 25.47 -23.33
N GLU A 9 25.30 25.16 -22.08
CA GLU A 9 26.66 24.83 -21.71
C GLU A 9 26.94 23.32 -21.83
N LYS A 10 25.94 22.45 -21.55
CA LYS A 10 26.10 21.01 -21.56
C LYS A 10 25.42 20.36 -22.76
N ASP A 11 26.15 19.46 -23.44
CA ASP A 11 25.60 18.63 -24.49
C ASP A 11 25.12 17.29 -23.93
N TYR A 12 23.82 17.18 -23.66
CA TYR A 12 23.22 15.99 -23.06
C TYR A 12 23.27 14.76 -23.98
N TYR A 13 23.26 14.94 -25.30
CA TYR A 13 23.48 13.83 -26.23
C TYR A 13 24.91 13.29 -26.13
N SER A 14 25.89 14.17 -26.08
CA SER A 14 27.29 13.81 -25.86
C SER A 14 27.52 13.15 -24.51
N THR A 15 26.84 13.63 -23.46
CA THR A 15 26.92 13.06 -22.10
C THR A 15 26.45 11.62 -22.06
N LEU A 16 25.39 11.27 -22.80
CA LEU A 16 24.90 9.89 -22.92
C LEU A 16 25.60 9.09 -24.03
N GLY A 17 26.49 9.72 -24.82
CA GLY A 17 27.20 9.07 -25.92
C GLY A 17 26.27 8.64 -27.05
N VAL A 18 25.21 9.43 -27.33
CA VAL A 18 24.23 9.18 -28.39
C VAL A 18 24.13 10.36 -29.35
N SER A 19 23.56 10.14 -30.54
CA SER A 19 23.27 11.20 -31.50
C SER A 19 21.95 11.88 -31.22
N SER A 20 21.79 13.14 -31.62
CA SER A 20 20.50 13.84 -31.59
C SER A 20 19.41 13.20 -32.48
N ALA A 21 19.76 12.29 -33.36
CA ALA A 21 18.84 11.52 -34.20
C ALA A 21 18.46 10.16 -33.57
N THR A 22 19.03 9.81 -32.41
CA THR A 22 18.82 8.51 -31.73
C THR A 22 17.37 8.40 -31.20
N ASP A 23 16.76 7.22 -31.32
CA ASP A 23 15.40 7.01 -30.83
C ASP A 23 15.36 6.90 -29.29
N GLN A 24 14.17 7.04 -28.72
CA GLN A 24 13.95 7.10 -27.27
C GLN A 24 14.35 5.80 -26.56
N LYS A 25 14.22 4.65 -27.25
CA LYS A 25 14.59 3.34 -26.68
C LYS A 25 16.11 3.22 -26.52
N ASP A 26 16.86 3.70 -27.49
CA ASP A 26 18.31 3.66 -27.46
C ASP A 26 18.90 4.69 -26.48
N ILE A 27 18.29 5.85 -26.32
CA ILE A 27 18.61 6.81 -25.25
C ILE A 27 18.44 6.14 -23.87
N THR A 28 17.30 5.48 -23.64
CA THR A 28 17.04 4.76 -22.37
C THR A 28 18.05 3.62 -22.14
N LYS A 29 18.45 2.92 -23.20
CA LYS A 29 19.45 1.84 -23.13
C LYS A 29 20.85 2.39 -22.79
N ALA A 30 21.24 3.50 -23.40
CA ALA A 30 22.50 4.17 -23.12
C ALA A 30 22.56 4.65 -21.66
N TYR A 31 21.52 5.30 -21.17
CA TYR A 31 21.39 5.71 -19.77
C TYR A 31 21.56 4.53 -18.83
N ARG A 32 20.81 3.43 -19.02
CA ARG A 32 20.89 2.25 -18.12
C ARG A 32 22.29 1.63 -18.09
N ARG A 33 23.00 1.65 -19.20
CA ARG A 33 24.38 1.16 -19.25
C ARG A 33 25.31 2.06 -18.44
N LEU A 34 25.30 3.37 -18.69
CA LEU A 34 26.16 4.35 -18.05
C LEU A 34 25.86 4.51 -16.55
N ALA A 35 24.58 4.46 -16.17
CA ALA A 35 24.16 4.51 -14.78
C ALA A 35 24.67 3.31 -13.96
N ARG A 36 24.76 2.11 -14.55
CA ARG A 36 25.38 0.94 -13.89
C ARG A 36 26.90 1.07 -13.79
N GLU A 37 27.54 1.58 -14.83
CA GLU A 37 28.98 1.74 -14.91
C GLU A 37 29.51 2.78 -13.90
N HIS A 38 28.74 3.86 -13.69
CA HIS A 38 29.12 4.97 -12.83
C HIS A 38 28.34 5.04 -11.50
N HIS A 39 27.62 3.95 -11.12
CA HIS A 39 26.87 3.91 -9.86
C HIS A 39 27.79 4.15 -8.67
N PRO A 40 27.41 4.99 -7.67
CA PRO A 40 28.25 5.31 -6.52
C PRO A 40 28.66 4.08 -5.70
N ASP A 41 27.85 3.01 -5.69
CA ASP A 41 28.18 1.75 -4.99
C ASP A 41 29.07 0.79 -5.81
N SER A 42 29.43 1.15 -7.04
CA SER A 42 30.34 0.32 -7.84
C SER A 42 31.79 0.67 -7.55
N SER A 43 32.70 -0.31 -7.68
CA SER A 43 34.16 -0.13 -7.45
C SER A 43 34.83 0.89 -8.40
N SER A 44 34.15 1.26 -9.48
CA SER A 44 34.57 2.27 -10.46
C SER A 44 33.64 3.48 -10.51
N GLY A 45 32.76 3.63 -9.51
CA GLY A 45 31.71 4.66 -9.47
C GLY A 45 32.30 6.08 -9.44
N ASN A 46 31.73 6.97 -10.23
CA ASN A 46 32.06 8.39 -10.25
C ASN A 46 30.76 9.19 -10.05
N GLU A 47 30.63 9.77 -8.86
CA GLU A 47 29.40 10.50 -8.45
C GLU A 47 29.12 11.71 -9.36
N GLU A 48 30.14 12.43 -9.81
CA GLU A 48 29.95 13.57 -10.71
C GLU A 48 29.45 13.14 -12.08
N LYS A 49 30.07 12.09 -12.66
CA LYS A 49 29.57 11.52 -13.92
C LYS A 49 28.16 10.93 -13.79
N PHE A 50 27.85 10.30 -12.68
CA PHE A 50 26.51 9.78 -12.43
C PHE A 50 25.46 10.91 -12.37
N LYS A 51 25.79 12.04 -11.73
CA LYS A 51 24.93 13.24 -11.72
C LYS A 51 24.73 13.81 -13.13
N ASP A 52 25.79 13.93 -13.91
CA ASP A 52 25.68 14.43 -15.29
C ASP A 52 24.88 13.50 -16.19
N ILE A 53 25.06 12.18 -16.07
CA ILE A 53 24.30 11.15 -16.82
C ILE A 53 22.81 11.22 -16.45
N THR A 54 22.50 11.38 -15.17
CA THR A 54 21.11 11.49 -14.69
C THR A 54 20.48 12.78 -15.17
N ALA A 55 21.15 13.92 -15.06
CA ALA A 55 20.68 15.20 -15.55
C ALA A 55 20.41 15.19 -17.06
N ALA A 56 21.30 14.54 -17.84
CA ALA A 56 21.12 14.38 -19.26
C ALA A 56 19.88 13.54 -19.59
N TYR A 57 19.65 12.43 -18.88
CA TYR A 57 18.49 11.57 -19.08
C TYR A 57 17.18 12.23 -18.66
N ASP A 58 17.18 13.04 -17.60
CA ASP A 58 16.00 13.79 -17.14
C ASP A 58 15.49 14.79 -18.20
N VAL A 59 16.35 15.22 -19.12
CA VAL A 59 15.99 16.14 -20.20
C VAL A 59 15.70 15.38 -21.49
N ILE A 60 16.63 14.58 -22.02
CA ILE A 60 16.46 13.93 -23.32
C ILE A 60 15.80 12.54 -23.23
N GLY A 61 15.55 12.04 -22.03
CA GLY A 61 14.81 10.82 -21.75
C GLY A 61 13.28 10.95 -21.81
N ASP A 62 12.77 12.17 -21.82
CA ASP A 62 11.35 12.50 -22.03
C ASP A 62 11.16 13.17 -23.37
N ASP A 63 10.21 12.69 -24.19
CA ASP A 63 9.99 13.18 -25.55
C ASP A 63 9.68 14.69 -25.60
N LYS A 64 8.96 15.21 -24.61
CA LYS A 64 8.57 16.63 -24.56
C LYS A 64 9.75 17.52 -24.19
N LYS A 65 10.48 17.16 -23.13
CA LYS A 65 11.66 17.90 -22.67
C LYS A 65 12.77 17.87 -23.73
N ARG A 66 12.90 16.76 -24.45
CA ARG A 66 13.85 16.61 -25.55
C ARG A 66 13.58 17.60 -26.66
N VAL A 67 12.32 17.73 -27.10
CA VAL A 67 11.93 18.72 -28.11
C VAL A 67 12.24 20.15 -27.64
N GLU A 68 11.96 20.47 -26.39
CA GLU A 68 12.25 21.78 -25.81
C GLU A 68 13.76 22.07 -25.76
N TYR A 69 14.55 21.07 -25.39
CA TYR A 69 16.00 21.16 -25.36
C TYR A 69 16.59 21.35 -26.74
N ASP A 70 16.11 20.59 -27.73
CA ASP A 70 16.55 20.70 -29.15
C ASP A 70 16.19 22.06 -29.71
N GLU A 71 15.03 22.60 -29.39
CA GLU A 71 14.56 23.91 -29.82
C GLU A 71 15.36 25.03 -29.15
N ALA A 72 15.66 24.93 -27.87
CA ALA A 72 16.50 25.86 -27.14
C ALA A 72 17.92 25.92 -27.74
N ARG A 73 18.52 24.77 -28.04
CA ARG A 73 19.85 24.72 -28.71
C ARG A 73 19.83 25.31 -30.12
N ARG A 74 18.75 25.09 -30.88
CA ARG A 74 18.59 25.67 -32.23
C ARG A 74 18.50 27.19 -32.22
N LEU A 75 17.84 27.76 -31.21
CA LEU A 75 17.62 29.22 -31.11
C LEU A 75 18.85 29.95 -30.59
N GLY A 76 19.76 29.28 -29.85
CA GLY A 76 20.99 29.85 -29.32
C GLY A 76 20.79 30.88 -28.20
N PRO A 77 21.82 31.20 -27.41
CA PRO A 77 21.74 32.08 -26.26
C PRO A 77 21.39 33.56 -26.61
N SER A 78 21.60 33.98 -27.84
CA SER A 78 21.36 35.38 -28.28
C SER A 78 19.89 35.73 -28.47
N SER A 79 18.97 34.75 -28.64
CA SER A 79 17.55 35.02 -28.83
C SER A 79 16.81 35.31 -27.50
N MET A 80 17.42 35.03 -26.35
CA MET A 80 16.85 35.28 -25.03
C MET A 80 17.29 36.61 -24.36
N SER A 81 18.21 37.34 -24.95
CA SER A 81 18.71 38.60 -24.40
C SER A 81 17.68 39.76 -24.39
N GLY A 82 16.47 39.56 -24.93
CA GLY A 82 15.40 40.55 -24.97
C GLY A 82 14.40 40.53 -23.81
N TYR A 83 14.51 39.63 -22.86
CA TYR A 83 13.56 39.49 -21.75
C TYR A 83 14.23 39.55 -20.37
N GLY A 84 15.10 40.52 -20.18
CA GLY A 84 15.71 40.76 -18.90
C GLY A 84 15.27 42.06 -18.26
N SER A 85 14.84 42.00 -17.07
CA SER A 85 14.71 43.09 -16.09
C SER A 85 13.30 43.48 -15.67
N ARG A 86 12.76 42.71 -14.71
CA ARG A 86 12.09 43.31 -13.53
C ARG A 86 12.16 42.30 -12.39
N GLY A 87 12.88 42.72 -11.34
CA GLY A 87 13.10 41.85 -10.16
C GLY A 87 11.84 41.63 -9.35
N ASP A 88 11.70 40.44 -8.87
CA ASP A 88 11.30 40.14 -7.48
C ASP A 88 11.67 38.68 -7.20
N GLY A 89 12.37 38.48 -6.09
CA GLY A 89 12.89 37.19 -5.71
C GLY A 89 11.77 36.26 -5.20
N TYR A 90 11.49 35.23 -5.94
CA TYR A 90 10.73 34.07 -5.48
C TYR A 90 11.60 32.84 -5.55
N ASN A 91 11.80 32.26 -4.38
CA ASN A 91 12.45 30.97 -4.18
C ASN A 91 11.45 29.87 -4.59
N VAL A 92 11.56 29.34 -5.79
CA VAL A 92 10.63 28.31 -6.30
C VAL A 92 11.20 26.93 -6.00
N ASN A 93 10.48 26.19 -5.19
CA ASN A 93 10.78 24.81 -4.83
C ASN A 93 10.47 23.89 -6.03
N PHE A 94 11.41 23.04 -6.43
CA PHE A 94 11.44 22.27 -7.67
C PHE A 94 10.36 21.19 -7.80
N ASN A 95 9.65 20.85 -6.73
CA ASN A 95 8.57 19.86 -6.74
C ASN A 95 7.21 20.39 -7.22
N ASP A 96 7.05 21.69 -7.39
CA ASP A 96 5.80 22.33 -7.82
C ASP A 96 5.75 22.63 -9.33
N PHE A 97 6.78 22.24 -10.09
CA PHE A 97 6.93 22.64 -11.49
C PHE A 97 6.12 21.79 -12.48
N ASP A 98 5.70 20.59 -12.08
CA ASP A 98 4.96 19.67 -12.95
C ASP A 98 3.45 19.99 -13.05
N ASP A 99 2.93 20.82 -12.13
CA ASP A 99 1.48 21.11 -12.02
C ASP A 99 1.08 22.52 -12.52
N LEU A 100 2.03 23.36 -12.88
CA LEU A 100 1.75 24.79 -13.13
C LEU A 100 1.53 25.17 -14.60
N GLY A 101 1.52 24.26 -15.56
CA GLY A 101 1.14 24.56 -16.97
C GLY A 101 1.77 25.83 -17.57
N LEU A 102 2.91 26.30 -16.99
CA LEU A 102 3.47 27.63 -17.27
C LEU A 102 4.12 27.72 -18.66
N PHE A 103 4.56 26.56 -19.19
CA PHE A 103 5.22 26.52 -20.50
C PHE A 103 4.27 26.63 -21.69
N GLY A 104 3.03 26.12 -21.57
CA GLY A 104 2.01 26.29 -22.61
C GLY A 104 1.61 27.76 -22.84
N ASN A 105 1.93 28.63 -21.88
CA ASN A 105 1.53 30.03 -21.90
C ASN A 105 2.58 30.99 -22.51
N LEU A 106 3.83 30.55 -22.65
CA LEU A 106 4.91 31.42 -23.12
C LEU A 106 5.06 31.43 -24.65
N PHE A 107 4.60 30.35 -25.32
CA PHE A 107 4.77 30.19 -26.78
C PHE A 107 3.47 30.18 -27.60
N GLY A 108 2.30 30.32 -26.95
CA GLY A 108 1.00 30.38 -27.63
C GLY A 108 0.70 31.79 -28.11
N ARG A 109 0.97 32.12 -29.35
CA ARG A 109 0.50 33.34 -30.07
C ARG A 109 -1.03 33.30 -30.16
N GLY A 110 -1.70 34.10 -29.31
CA GLY A 110 -3.15 34.32 -29.41
C GLY A 110 -3.67 35.19 -28.28
N ARG A 111 -3.79 36.50 -28.52
CA ARG A 111 -4.49 37.47 -27.64
C ARG A 111 -6.00 37.19 -27.69
N GLY A 112 -6.51 36.39 -26.76
CA GLY A 112 -7.91 36.36 -26.38
C GLY A 112 -8.02 36.51 -24.86
N PRO A 113 -9.11 37.02 -24.28
CA PRO A 113 -9.30 37.06 -22.81
C PRO A 113 -9.29 35.60 -22.31
N ARG A 114 -8.22 35.23 -21.58
CA ARG A 114 -8.07 33.92 -20.97
C ARG A 114 -9.10 33.80 -19.86
N GLY A 115 -10.05 32.92 -20.07
CA GLY A 115 -10.91 32.44 -18.99
C GLY A 115 -10.08 31.81 -17.84
N PRO A 116 -10.62 31.71 -16.65
CA PRO A 116 -9.95 31.13 -15.49
C PRO A 116 -9.51 29.68 -15.80
N VAL A 117 -8.24 29.37 -15.52
CA VAL A 117 -7.66 28.02 -15.76
C VAL A 117 -8.36 27.00 -14.87
N PRO A 118 -8.81 25.86 -15.41
CA PRO A 118 -9.37 24.77 -14.62
C PRO A 118 -8.34 24.24 -13.61
N ILE A 119 -8.70 24.20 -12.34
CA ILE A 119 -7.85 23.72 -11.24
C ILE A 119 -8.51 22.50 -10.65
N ARG A 120 -7.77 21.38 -10.56
CA ARG A 120 -8.25 20.15 -9.90
C ARG A 120 -8.45 20.41 -8.41
N GLY A 121 -9.52 19.84 -7.85
CA GLY A 121 -9.79 19.87 -6.42
C GLY A 121 -8.76 19.04 -5.63
N VAL A 122 -8.59 19.38 -4.36
CA VAL A 122 -7.70 18.67 -3.45
C VAL A 122 -8.24 17.28 -3.13
N ASP A 123 -7.35 16.32 -3.01
CA ASP A 123 -7.69 14.98 -2.53
C ASP A 123 -8.02 15.07 -1.02
N GLN A 124 -8.99 14.29 -0.59
CA GLN A 124 -9.44 14.23 0.81
C GLN A 124 -9.20 12.84 1.36
N GLU A 125 -8.97 12.76 2.68
CA GLU A 125 -8.81 11.51 3.38
C GLU A 125 -9.74 11.45 4.60
N THR A 126 -10.35 10.30 4.84
CA THR A 126 -11.22 10.06 5.97
C THR A 126 -11.04 8.64 6.49
N ARG A 127 -11.40 8.42 7.75
CA ARG A 127 -11.35 7.10 8.39
C ARG A 127 -12.76 6.55 8.53
N LEU A 128 -12.89 5.25 8.33
CA LEU A 128 -14.14 4.54 8.44
C LEU A 128 -13.95 3.37 9.39
N SER A 129 -14.58 3.44 10.57
CA SER A 129 -14.59 2.33 11.52
C SER A 129 -15.56 1.26 11.03
N LEU A 130 -15.06 0.05 10.95
CA LEU A 130 -15.80 -1.14 10.52
C LEU A 130 -15.76 -2.18 11.65
N ASN A 131 -16.84 -2.89 11.88
CA ASN A 131 -16.75 -4.11 12.66
C ASN A 131 -16.07 -5.22 11.83
N PHE A 132 -15.58 -6.24 12.50
CA PHE A 132 -14.87 -7.34 11.86
C PHE A 132 -15.68 -8.02 10.76
N ARG A 133 -16.98 -8.24 11.01
CA ARG A 133 -17.89 -8.89 10.06
C ARG A 133 -18.05 -8.08 8.78
N ASP A 134 -18.27 -6.78 8.90
CA ASP A 134 -18.41 -5.89 7.73
C ASP A 134 -17.12 -5.84 6.90
N ALA A 135 -15.97 -5.92 7.55
CA ALA A 135 -14.67 -5.98 6.85
C ALA A 135 -14.48 -7.31 6.10
N ILE A 136 -14.96 -8.42 6.65
CA ILE A 136 -14.87 -9.76 6.03
C ILE A 136 -15.88 -9.92 4.89
N GLU A 137 -17.17 -9.57 5.14
CA GLU A 137 -18.26 -9.79 4.18
C GLU A 137 -18.33 -8.68 3.11
N GLY A 138 -17.76 -7.51 3.41
CA GLY A 138 -17.90 -6.29 2.61
C GLY A 138 -19.24 -5.63 2.81
N ILE A 139 -19.28 -4.32 2.74
CA ILE A 139 -20.48 -3.52 2.98
C ILE A 139 -20.55 -2.33 2.05
N THR A 140 -21.75 -1.86 1.78
CA THR A 140 -21.94 -0.54 1.18
C THR A 140 -22.49 0.40 2.24
N THR A 141 -21.72 1.43 2.56
CA THR A 141 -22.07 2.41 3.60
C THR A 141 -21.94 3.83 3.09
N THR A 142 -22.36 4.79 3.89
CA THR A 142 -22.25 6.22 3.58
C THR A 142 -21.26 6.86 4.53
N VAL A 143 -20.27 7.55 3.98
CA VAL A 143 -19.28 8.31 4.76
C VAL A 143 -19.64 9.78 4.71
N HIS A 144 -19.58 10.44 5.86
CA HIS A 144 -19.78 11.88 6.00
C HIS A 144 -18.44 12.60 5.83
N LEU A 145 -18.39 13.56 4.91
CA LEU A 145 -17.16 14.24 4.49
C LEU A 145 -17.03 15.67 5.07
N GLY A 146 -17.95 16.07 5.93
CA GLY A 146 -18.05 17.43 6.43
C GLY A 146 -19.17 18.24 5.79
N LEU A 147 -19.04 19.55 5.77
CA LEU A 147 -20.01 20.49 5.21
C LEU A 147 -19.47 21.10 3.91
N ASP A 148 -20.34 21.32 2.94
CA ASP A 148 -20.02 22.14 1.78
C ASP A 148 -19.97 23.66 2.12
N ALA A 149 -19.67 24.50 1.14
CA ALA A 149 -19.63 25.96 1.32
C ALA A 149 -20.99 26.56 1.73
N ASP A 150 -22.09 25.83 1.47
CA ASP A 150 -23.47 26.24 1.78
C ASP A 150 -23.95 25.63 3.11
N GLY A 151 -23.10 24.88 3.83
CA GLY A 151 -23.42 24.28 5.12
C GLY A 151 -24.16 22.93 5.03
N ASN A 152 -24.30 22.33 3.83
CA ASN A 152 -24.93 21.03 3.66
C ASN A 152 -23.93 19.90 3.95
N GLN A 153 -24.43 18.81 4.54
CA GLN A 153 -23.59 17.63 4.77
C GLN A 153 -23.21 16.93 3.46
N LEU A 154 -21.92 16.96 3.16
CA LEU A 154 -21.37 16.15 2.08
C LEU A 154 -21.33 14.67 2.50
N LYS A 155 -21.95 13.83 1.68
CA LYS A 155 -22.03 12.37 1.90
C LYS A 155 -21.54 11.64 0.68
N ALA A 156 -20.68 10.64 0.88
CA ALA A 156 -20.25 9.75 -0.18
C ALA A 156 -20.69 8.30 0.11
N LYS A 157 -21.34 7.66 -0.87
CA LYS A 157 -21.63 6.23 -0.79
C LYS A 157 -20.37 5.45 -1.16
N VAL A 158 -19.91 4.62 -0.24
CA VAL A 158 -18.67 3.84 -0.34
C VAL A 158 -19.01 2.37 -0.35
N ARG A 159 -18.48 1.64 -1.32
CA ARG A 159 -18.53 0.18 -1.34
C ARG A 159 -17.19 -0.36 -0.80
N ILE A 160 -17.24 -0.96 0.36
CA ILE A 160 -16.12 -1.67 0.97
C ILE A 160 -16.07 -3.08 0.37
N PRO A 161 -14.95 -3.48 -0.24
CA PRO A 161 -14.82 -4.82 -0.80
C PRO A 161 -14.78 -5.89 0.31
N THR A 162 -15.10 -7.13 -0.04
CA THR A 162 -14.96 -8.27 0.86
C THR A 162 -13.50 -8.46 1.24
N GLY A 163 -13.24 -8.71 2.51
CA GLY A 163 -11.91 -8.97 3.02
C GLY A 163 -10.99 -7.76 3.00
N VAL A 164 -11.51 -6.57 3.28
CA VAL A 164 -10.68 -5.38 3.49
C VAL A 164 -9.77 -5.57 4.72
N ASP A 165 -8.52 -5.20 4.60
CA ASP A 165 -7.56 -5.24 5.71
C ASP A 165 -7.67 -3.98 6.58
N ASP A 166 -7.30 -4.10 7.86
CA ASP A 166 -7.13 -2.93 8.72
C ASP A 166 -6.07 -1.98 8.15
N GLY A 167 -6.34 -0.67 8.18
CA GLY A 167 -5.49 0.34 7.56
C GLY A 167 -5.56 0.38 6.03
N GLN A 168 -6.35 -0.45 5.37
CA GLN A 168 -6.45 -0.45 3.91
C GLN A 168 -7.07 0.83 3.38
N ARG A 169 -6.40 1.44 2.39
CA ARG A 169 -6.82 2.67 1.73
C ARG A 169 -7.67 2.36 0.50
N ILE A 170 -8.89 2.89 0.46
CA ILE A 170 -9.87 2.70 -0.62
C ILE A 170 -10.05 4.04 -1.33
N ARG A 171 -9.73 4.10 -2.63
CA ARG A 171 -9.86 5.31 -3.44
C ARG A 171 -11.25 5.42 -4.08
N LEU A 172 -11.85 6.57 -3.95
CA LEU A 172 -13.10 6.96 -4.61
C LEU A 172 -12.81 8.14 -5.54
N ALA A 173 -12.69 7.84 -6.81
CA ALA A 173 -12.33 8.83 -7.83
C ALA A 173 -13.38 9.96 -7.91
N GLY A 174 -12.91 11.22 -7.93
CA GLY A 174 -13.73 12.41 -8.07
C GLY A 174 -14.69 12.69 -6.89
N LYS A 175 -14.45 12.08 -5.71
CA LYS A 175 -15.24 12.30 -4.49
C LYS A 175 -14.52 13.14 -3.43
N GLY A 176 -13.37 13.70 -3.77
CA GLY A 176 -12.63 14.67 -2.94
C GLY A 176 -13.14 16.09 -3.09
N GLY A 177 -12.30 17.07 -2.78
CA GLY A 177 -12.62 18.49 -2.86
C GLY A 177 -13.07 18.93 -4.25
N ALA A 178 -13.94 19.94 -4.32
CA ALA A 178 -14.41 20.49 -5.58
C ALA A 178 -13.27 21.17 -6.36
N GLY A 179 -13.21 20.92 -7.67
CA GLY A 179 -12.34 21.65 -8.58
C GLY A 179 -12.81 23.10 -8.74
N ARG A 180 -11.90 23.98 -9.13
CA ARG A 180 -12.19 25.40 -9.43
C ARG A 180 -12.15 25.65 -10.92
N ASN A 181 -12.87 26.67 -11.37
CA ASN A 181 -12.90 27.13 -12.76
C ASN A 181 -13.23 25.99 -13.77
N GLY A 182 -14.13 25.06 -13.40
CA GLY A 182 -14.46 23.92 -14.26
C GLY A 182 -13.45 22.76 -14.20
N GLY A 183 -12.47 22.79 -13.29
CA GLY A 183 -11.55 21.69 -13.05
C GLY A 183 -12.25 20.48 -12.42
N PRO A 184 -11.70 19.27 -12.58
CA PRO A 184 -12.26 18.06 -11.97
C PRO A 184 -12.12 18.07 -10.46
N ASN A 185 -13.00 17.35 -9.76
CA ASN A 185 -12.86 17.14 -8.33
C ASN A 185 -11.60 16.32 -8.02
N GLY A 186 -11.07 16.48 -6.81
CA GLY A 186 -10.08 15.58 -6.22
C GLY A 186 -10.65 14.19 -5.93
N ASP A 187 -9.84 13.29 -5.40
CA ASP A 187 -10.24 11.96 -4.99
C ASP A 187 -10.48 11.91 -3.47
N LEU A 188 -11.34 11.00 -3.04
CA LEU A 188 -11.52 10.67 -1.63
C LEU A 188 -10.83 9.34 -1.34
N PHE A 189 -10.00 9.33 -0.32
CA PHE A 189 -9.39 8.14 0.23
C PHE A 189 -10.04 7.79 1.57
N VAL A 190 -10.59 6.59 1.64
CA VAL A 190 -11.18 6.06 2.87
C VAL A 190 -10.24 5.03 3.45
N ILE A 191 -9.77 5.26 4.68
CA ILE A 191 -8.94 4.32 5.44
C ILE A 191 -9.89 3.47 6.29
N ALA A 192 -9.86 2.16 6.09
CA ALA A 192 -10.63 1.21 6.88
C ALA A 192 -9.95 1.01 8.25
N GLU A 193 -10.68 1.21 9.34
CA GLU A 193 -10.28 0.88 10.70
C GLU A 193 -11.14 -0.29 11.17
N VAL A 194 -10.55 -1.49 11.25
CA VAL A 194 -11.29 -2.71 11.56
C VAL A 194 -11.18 -3.04 13.04
N ALA A 195 -12.32 -3.01 13.73
CA ALA A 195 -12.39 -3.43 15.13
C ALA A 195 -12.15 -4.95 15.24
N PRO A 196 -11.41 -5.43 16.28
CA PRO A 196 -11.22 -6.85 16.51
C PRO A 196 -12.55 -7.54 16.85
N ASP A 197 -12.67 -8.82 16.47
CA ASP A 197 -13.76 -9.69 16.90
C ASP A 197 -13.36 -10.41 18.20
N GLN A 198 -14.35 -10.81 19.00
CA GLN A 198 -14.09 -11.49 20.28
C GLN A 198 -13.63 -12.94 20.11
N MET A 199 -13.98 -13.58 19.04
CA MET A 199 -13.77 -15.00 18.80
C MET A 199 -12.83 -15.24 17.62
N PHE A 200 -13.02 -14.50 16.53
CA PHE A 200 -12.29 -14.70 15.30
C PHE A 200 -11.16 -13.68 15.13
N GLY A 201 -9.99 -14.18 14.76
CA GLY A 201 -8.90 -13.38 14.27
C GLY A 201 -8.73 -13.54 12.75
N ARG A 202 -7.76 -12.81 12.18
CA ARG A 202 -7.45 -12.89 10.76
C ARG A 202 -5.95 -12.92 10.51
N LYS A 203 -5.53 -13.80 9.58
CA LYS A 203 -4.16 -13.88 9.10
C LYS A 203 -4.16 -13.95 7.56
N GLY A 204 -4.04 -12.80 6.91
CA GLY A 204 -4.19 -12.68 5.47
C GLY A 204 -5.61 -13.05 5.01
N LYS A 205 -5.73 -14.06 4.14
CA LYS A 205 -7.05 -14.58 3.73
C LYS A 205 -7.65 -15.62 4.68
N ASN A 206 -6.89 -16.11 5.67
CA ASN A 206 -7.38 -17.10 6.60
C ASN A 206 -7.99 -16.42 7.83
N LEU A 207 -9.05 -17.03 8.37
CA LEU A 207 -9.56 -16.72 9.70
C LEU A 207 -8.83 -17.59 10.72
N THR A 208 -8.68 -17.10 11.93
CA THR A 208 -8.12 -17.85 13.06
C THR A 208 -9.15 -17.94 14.18
N LEU A 209 -9.10 -19.02 14.92
CA LEU A 209 -10.00 -19.28 16.03
C LEU A 209 -9.28 -20.18 17.03
N ASP A 210 -9.25 -19.76 18.29
CA ASP A 210 -8.68 -20.53 19.38
C ASP A 210 -9.81 -21.25 20.12
N ILE A 211 -9.69 -22.58 20.27
CA ILE A 211 -10.71 -23.43 20.90
C ILE A 211 -10.10 -24.11 22.12
N PRO A 212 -10.68 -23.89 23.31
CA PRO A 212 -10.28 -24.65 24.49
C PRO A 212 -10.75 -26.10 24.36
N ILE A 213 -9.86 -27.04 24.69
CA ILE A 213 -10.15 -28.48 24.83
C ILE A 213 -9.66 -28.99 26.18
N THR A 214 -10.27 -30.06 26.65
CA THR A 214 -9.85 -30.70 27.87
C THR A 214 -8.65 -31.62 27.66
N PHE A 215 -7.92 -31.94 28.73
CA PHE A 215 -6.83 -32.92 28.67
C PHE A 215 -7.30 -34.30 28.16
N PRO A 216 -8.44 -34.87 28.62
CA PRO A 216 -8.93 -36.13 28.07
C PRO A 216 -9.22 -36.10 26.55
N GLU A 217 -9.80 -34.98 26.04
CA GLU A 217 -10.04 -34.81 24.62
C GLU A 217 -8.72 -34.77 23.82
N ALA A 218 -7.71 -34.12 24.36
CA ALA A 218 -6.39 -34.04 23.73
C ALA A 218 -5.66 -35.39 23.76
N ALA A 219 -5.74 -36.14 24.89
CA ALA A 219 -5.03 -37.38 25.08
C ALA A 219 -5.66 -38.54 24.32
N LEU A 220 -6.99 -38.66 24.37
CA LEU A 220 -7.72 -39.76 23.79
C LEU A 220 -8.20 -39.52 22.37
N GLY A 221 -8.20 -38.25 21.98
CA GLY A 221 -8.84 -37.76 20.77
C GLY A 221 -10.33 -37.49 20.94
N ALA A 222 -10.86 -36.60 20.17
CA ALA A 222 -12.27 -36.17 20.24
C ALA A 222 -12.80 -35.67 18.92
N GLU A 223 -14.10 -35.65 18.78
CA GLU A 223 -14.80 -34.88 17.75
C GLU A 223 -15.44 -33.66 18.40
N ILE A 224 -14.91 -32.49 18.07
CA ILE A 224 -15.40 -31.22 18.64
C ILE A 224 -16.18 -30.43 17.62
N LYS A 225 -17.17 -29.70 18.07
CA LYS A 225 -17.96 -28.80 17.24
C LYS A 225 -17.35 -27.40 17.25
N VAL A 226 -16.94 -26.94 16.07
CA VAL A 226 -16.26 -25.65 15.90
C VAL A 226 -17.20 -24.71 15.16
N PRO A 227 -17.48 -23.50 15.70
CA PRO A 227 -18.27 -22.51 14.99
C PRO A 227 -17.46 -21.96 13.81
N THR A 228 -18.17 -21.64 12.73
CA THR A 228 -17.61 -20.99 11.57
C THR A 228 -18.15 -19.57 11.46
N PHE A 229 -17.45 -18.71 10.73
CA PHE A 229 -17.79 -17.30 10.62
C PHE A 229 -19.17 -17.05 9.99
N ASP A 230 -19.62 -17.92 9.10
CA ASP A 230 -20.96 -17.95 8.51
C ASP A 230 -22.05 -18.49 9.45
N ARG A 231 -21.77 -18.60 10.76
CA ARG A 231 -22.68 -19.10 11.81
C ARG A 231 -23.06 -20.58 11.66
N ALA A 232 -22.40 -21.30 10.80
CA ALA A 232 -22.51 -22.75 10.76
C ALA A 232 -21.61 -23.40 11.80
N THR A 233 -21.73 -24.71 11.97
CA THR A 233 -20.85 -25.50 12.84
C THR A 233 -20.24 -26.62 12.02
N VAL A 234 -18.96 -26.85 12.19
CA VAL A 234 -18.24 -27.98 11.57
C VAL A 234 -17.71 -28.91 12.66
N THR A 235 -17.71 -30.19 12.37
CA THR A 235 -17.07 -31.17 13.26
C THR A 235 -15.59 -31.25 12.91
N LEU A 236 -14.74 -30.99 13.89
CA LEU A 236 -13.29 -31.14 13.81
C LEU A 236 -12.87 -32.38 14.58
N LYS A 237 -12.15 -33.26 13.92
CA LYS A 237 -11.56 -34.44 14.55
C LYS A 237 -10.18 -34.06 15.12
N VAL A 238 -10.06 -34.16 16.43
CA VAL A 238 -8.82 -34.00 17.19
C VAL A 238 -8.20 -35.39 17.36
N PRO A 239 -7.02 -35.70 16.80
CA PRO A 239 -6.35 -36.94 17.00
C PRO A 239 -5.91 -37.16 18.46
N SER A 240 -5.77 -38.42 18.88
CA SER A 240 -5.17 -38.71 20.18
C SER A 240 -3.73 -38.22 20.25
N GLY A 241 -3.31 -37.77 21.43
CA GLY A 241 -1.96 -37.21 21.66
C GLY A 241 -1.76 -35.80 21.05
N THR A 242 -2.82 -35.07 20.79
CA THR A 242 -2.73 -33.70 20.29
C THR A 242 -2.14 -32.75 21.35
N LYS A 243 -1.06 -32.06 21.01
CA LYS A 243 -0.42 -31.08 21.90
C LYS A 243 -1.21 -29.76 21.89
N SER A 244 -1.10 -29.00 23.01
CA SER A 244 -1.62 -27.62 23.05
C SER A 244 -0.93 -26.74 21.99
N GLY A 245 -1.67 -25.83 21.37
CA GLY A 245 -1.17 -24.96 20.30
C GLY A 245 -1.17 -25.57 18.90
N VAL A 246 -1.59 -26.82 18.74
CA VAL A 246 -1.73 -27.44 17.41
C VAL A 246 -2.86 -26.77 16.63
N THR A 247 -2.58 -26.43 15.38
CA THR A 247 -3.53 -25.74 14.49
C THR A 247 -4.05 -26.70 13.42
N PHE A 248 -5.36 -26.83 13.36
CA PHE A 248 -6.09 -27.58 12.35
C PHE A 248 -6.66 -26.64 11.28
N ARG A 249 -6.72 -27.12 10.03
CA ARG A 249 -7.23 -26.36 8.91
C ARG A 249 -8.58 -26.86 8.44
N VAL A 250 -9.59 -25.99 8.49
CA VAL A 250 -10.91 -26.22 7.89
C VAL A 250 -10.97 -25.47 6.56
N LYS A 251 -10.89 -26.23 5.47
CA LYS A 251 -10.79 -25.69 4.12
C LYS A 251 -12.01 -24.85 3.72
N GLY A 252 -11.77 -23.73 3.04
CA GLY A 252 -12.79 -22.91 2.43
C GLY A 252 -13.71 -22.17 3.42
N ARG A 253 -13.27 -22.01 4.69
CA ARG A 253 -14.03 -21.31 5.74
C ARG A 253 -13.35 -20.02 6.19
N GLY A 254 -12.44 -19.47 5.37
CA GLY A 254 -11.80 -18.17 5.56
C GLY A 254 -12.47 -17.06 4.78
N VAL A 255 -11.71 -16.01 4.55
CA VAL A 255 -12.16 -14.79 3.88
C VAL A 255 -12.17 -14.98 2.36
N SER A 256 -13.26 -14.55 1.73
CA SER A 256 -13.31 -14.46 0.26
C SER A 256 -12.62 -13.18 -0.19
N THR A 257 -11.52 -13.31 -0.92
CA THR A 257 -10.74 -12.19 -1.44
C THR A 257 -10.58 -12.32 -2.96
N PRO A 258 -10.18 -11.27 -3.70
CA PRO A 258 -9.84 -11.38 -5.11
C PRO A 258 -8.74 -12.41 -5.41
N LYS A 259 -7.93 -12.75 -4.40
CA LYS A 259 -6.86 -13.77 -4.48
C LYS A 259 -7.35 -15.18 -4.17
N GLY A 260 -8.66 -15.36 -3.99
CA GLY A 260 -9.31 -16.63 -3.69
C GLY A 260 -9.85 -16.73 -2.26
N LEU A 261 -10.53 -17.84 -2.00
CA LEU A 261 -11.12 -18.17 -0.70
C LEU A 261 -10.03 -18.67 0.26
N GLY A 262 -10.06 -18.18 1.48
CA GLY A 262 -9.19 -18.62 2.57
C GLY A 262 -9.74 -19.82 3.34
N ASP A 263 -9.02 -20.23 4.37
CA ASP A 263 -9.37 -21.32 5.27
C ASP A 263 -9.60 -20.81 6.69
N LEU A 264 -10.27 -21.59 7.54
CA LEU A 264 -10.31 -21.35 8.97
C LEU A 264 -9.20 -22.19 9.64
N LEU A 265 -8.35 -21.52 10.38
CA LEU A 265 -7.26 -22.10 11.17
C LEU A 265 -7.74 -22.16 12.63
N VAL A 266 -7.92 -23.38 13.13
CA VAL A 266 -8.41 -23.63 14.48
C VAL A 266 -7.23 -24.12 15.33
N THR A 267 -6.84 -23.30 16.30
CA THR A 267 -5.79 -23.66 17.25
C THR A 267 -6.45 -24.23 18.50
N VAL A 268 -6.06 -25.42 18.92
CA VAL A 268 -6.57 -26.02 20.16
C VAL A 268 -5.66 -25.69 21.33
N GLU A 269 -6.27 -25.28 22.43
CA GLU A 269 -5.57 -25.00 23.69
C GLU A 269 -6.08 -25.91 24.79
N ILE A 270 -5.16 -26.63 25.45
CA ILE A 270 -5.54 -27.49 26.58
C ILE A 270 -5.73 -26.61 27.80
N VAL A 271 -6.95 -26.61 28.34
CA VAL A 271 -7.29 -25.81 29.50
C VAL A 271 -7.35 -26.68 30.76
N VAL A 272 -6.85 -26.14 31.86
CA VAL A 272 -6.92 -26.77 33.18
C VAL A 272 -8.06 -26.10 33.99
N PRO A 273 -9.05 -26.87 34.46
CA PRO A 273 -10.14 -26.31 35.23
C PRO A 273 -9.63 -25.75 36.56
N THR A 274 -10.14 -24.57 36.95
CA THR A 274 -9.78 -23.92 38.21
C THR A 274 -10.52 -24.48 39.42
N LYS A 275 -11.62 -25.20 39.21
CA LYS A 275 -12.42 -25.85 40.25
C LYS A 275 -12.68 -27.29 39.84
N LEU A 276 -12.36 -28.20 40.72
CA LEU A 276 -12.52 -29.63 40.50
C LEU A 276 -13.54 -30.18 41.54
N THR A 277 -14.31 -31.14 41.11
CA THR A 277 -15.15 -31.95 41.97
C THR A 277 -14.28 -33.01 42.69
N GLU A 278 -14.76 -33.57 43.81
CA GLU A 278 -14.03 -34.64 44.50
C GLU A 278 -13.76 -35.87 43.61
N MET A 279 -14.67 -36.15 42.66
CA MET A 279 -14.47 -37.26 41.73
C MET A 279 -13.39 -36.99 40.71
N GLU A 280 -13.32 -35.74 40.19
CA GLU A 280 -12.27 -35.30 39.25
C GLU A 280 -10.89 -35.33 39.93
N VAL A 281 -10.80 -34.86 41.19
CA VAL A 281 -9.54 -34.92 41.96
C VAL A 281 -9.06 -36.38 42.04
N LYS A 282 -9.92 -37.33 42.50
CA LYS A 282 -9.56 -38.76 42.59
C LYS A 282 -9.13 -39.35 41.25
N ALA A 283 -9.81 -38.98 40.16
CA ALA A 283 -9.43 -39.47 38.83
C ALA A 283 -8.06 -38.94 38.38
N ILE A 284 -7.75 -37.67 38.67
CA ILE A 284 -6.46 -37.06 38.35
C ILE A 284 -5.34 -37.64 39.24
N GLU A 285 -5.61 -37.90 40.50
CA GLU A 285 -4.67 -38.55 41.42
C GLU A 285 -4.35 -39.99 40.91
N ALA A 286 -5.36 -40.76 40.58
CA ALA A 286 -5.16 -42.11 40.01
C ALA A 286 -4.37 -42.06 38.68
N LEU A 287 -4.60 -41.08 37.84
CA LEU A 287 -3.81 -40.86 36.63
C LEU A 287 -2.34 -40.55 36.97
N ALA A 288 -2.11 -39.69 37.97
CA ALA A 288 -0.76 -39.30 38.37
C ALA A 288 0.04 -40.48 38.94
N GLU A 289 -0.63 -41.47 39.62
CA GLU A 289 0.01 -42.67 40.16
C GLU A 289 0.52 -43.61 39.03
N VAL A 290 -0.16 -43.66 37.89
CA VAL A 290 0.19 -44.54 36.76
C VAL A 290 0.95 -43.86 35.63
N ALA A 291 1.18 -42.58 35.76
CA ALA A 291 1.85 -41.80 34.72
C ALA A 291 3.38 -42.02 34.78
N GLU A 292 3.91 -42.76 33.80
CA GLU A 292 5.35 -43.04 33.65
C GLU A 292 6.10 -41.93 32.86
N TRP A 293 5.39 -40.98 32.28
CA TRP A 293 5.98 -39.91 31.45
C TRP A 293 6.54 -38.76 32.28
N ALA A 294 7.76 -38.34 31.96
CA ALA A 294 8.49 -37.27 32.64
C ALA A 294 8.69 -36.09 31.73
N PRO A 295 7.73 -35.12 31.67
CA PRO A 295 7.76 -33.99 30.74
C PRO A 295 8.92 -33.02 30.98
N ARG A 296 9.69 -33.18 32.06
CA ARG A 296 10.84 -32.33 32.44
C ARG A 296 12.15 -33.12 32.45
N ASP A 297 12.27 -34.17 31.66
CA ASP A 297 13.52 -34.87 31.47
C ASP A 297 14.43 -34.10 30.50
N PHE A 298 15.21 -33.19 31.07
CA PHE A 298 16.15 -32.34 30.34
C PHE A 298 17.44 -33.07 29.94
N GLU A 299 17.68 -34.29 30.46
CA GLU A 299 18.91 -35.06 30.21
C GLU A 299 18.84 -35.87 28.91
N ASN A 300 17.66 -36.26 28.46
CA ASN A 300 17.48 -37.14 27.27
C ASN A 300 17.10 -36.41 25.99
N GLY A 301 16.99 -35.07 25.97
CA GLY A 301 16.94 -34.24 24.74
C GLY A 301 15.72 -34.43 23.82
N GLU A 302 14.69 -35.14 24.25
CA GLU A 302 13.41 -35.30 23.53
C GLU A 302 12.30 -34.46 24.20
N SER A 303 12.09 -33.25 23.70
CA SER A 303 10.95 -32.40 24.04
C SER A 303 10.03 -32.22 22.83
#